data_a8fb853854ae2691965cda32c987ab94
#
_entry.id   a8fb853854ae2691965cda32c987ab94
#
_cell.length_a   1.000
_cell.length_b   1.000
_cell.length_c   1.000
_cell.angle_alpha   90.00
_cell.angle_beta   90.00
_cell.angle_gamma   90.00
#
_symmetry.space_group_name_H-M   'P 1'
#
loop_
_entity.id
_entity.type
_entity.pdbx_description
1 polymer ?
#
loop_
_entity_poly.entity_id
_entity_poly.type
_entity_poly.pdbx_seq_one_letter_code
_entity_poly.pdbx_strand_id
1 'polypeptide(L)'
;MNADEVVKSPGIPDRAPMIAALREKNIPIISEIEFAGRYTRARMICITGSNGKTTTTLLTYHILKSAGLKVGLAGNVGKSLALQVATCDYDYYVIELSSFQLDNMYDFKAHIAILLNITPDHLDRYDYKMENYVDAKFRIIRNQTEDDAFI
;
A
#
# COMPACT_ATOMS: atom_id res chain seq x y z
N MET A 1 -15.82 19.26 -11.57
CA MET A 1 -15.54 18.06 -10.76
C MET A 1 -16.20 18.29 -9.42
N ASN A 2 -17.11 17.40 -9.03
CA ASN A 2 -17.86 17.47 -7.76
C ASN A 2 -17.53 16.20 -6.94
N ALA A 3 -16.25 15.99 -6.68
CA ALA A 3 -15.78 14.88 -5.86
C ALA A 3 -15.17 15.44 -4.57
N ASP A 4 -15.48 14.83 -3.45
CA ASP A 4 -14.89 15.17 -2.14
C ASP A 4 -13.55 14.47 -1.94
N GLU A 5 -13.36 13.31 -2.58
CA GLU A 5 -12.13 12.51 -2.55
C GLU A 5 -12.03 11.66 -3.83
N VAL A 6 -10.83 11.32 -4.25
CA VAL A 6 -10.59 10.48 -5.43
C VAL A 6 -9.67 9.31 -5.08
N VAL A 7 -10.12 8.10 -5.40
CA VAL A 7 -9.29 6.90 -5.32
C VAL A 7 -8.55 6.72 -6.64
N LYS A 8 -7.21 6.80 -6.59
CA LYS A 8 -6.33 6.75 -7.76
C LYS A 8 -5.72 5.36 -7.93
N SER A 9 -5.77 4.83 -9.17
CA SER A 9 -4.97 3.65 -9.53
C SER A 9 -3.46 3.99 -9.49
N PRO A 10 -2.59 3.12 -8.95
CA PRO A 10 -1.15 3.38 -8.86
C PRO A 10 -0.48 3.55 -10.23
N GLY A 11 -1.06 2.99 -11.30
CA GLY A 11 -0.58 3.16 -12.66
C GLY A 11 -0.73 4.58 -13.22
N ILE A 12 -1.63 5.41 -12.68
CA ILE A 12 -1.84 6.79 -13.14
C ILE A 12 -0.72 7.67 -12.59
N PRO A 13 0.12 8.28 -13.45
CA PRO A 13 1.20 9.15 -13.00
C PRO A 13 0.66 10.46 -12.41
N ASP A 14 1.40 11.01 -11.45
CA ASP A 14 1.03 12.26 -10.78
C ASP A 14 1.01 13.48 -11.71
N ARG A 15 1.78 13.42 -12.81
CA ARG A 15 1.79 14.42 -13.89
C ARG A 15 0.57 14.34 -14.84
N ALA A 16 -0.32 13.38 -14.66
CA ALA A 16 -1.51 13.29 -15.50
C ALA A 16 -2.38 14.57 -15.34
N PRO A 17 -2.89 15.15 -16.42
CA PRO A 17 -3.65 16.42 -16.36
C PRO A 17 -4.81 16.40 -15.37
N MET A 18 -5.49 15.25 -15.26
CA MET A 18 -6.58 15.07 -14.30
C MET A 18 -6.08 15.15 -12.85
N ILE A 19 -4.93 14.56 -12.55
CA ILE A 19 -4.33 14.57 -11.21
C ILE A 19 -3.89 15.99 -10.83
N ALA A 20 -3.27 16.72 -11.77
CA ALA A 20 -2.91 18.13 -11.57
C ALA A 20 -4.15 18.97 -11.25
N ALA A 21 -5.23 18.84 -12.04
CA ALA A 21 -6.47 19.57 -11.83
C ALA A 21 -7.18 19.24 -10.51
N LEU A 22 -7.05 18.01 -10.00
CA LEU A 22 -7.56 17.61 -8.68
C LEU A 22 -6.76 18.28 -7.56
N ARG A 23 -5.43 18.32 -7.68
CA ARG A 23 -4.55 19.00 -6.71
C ARG A 23 -4.77 20.51 -6.65
N GLU A 24 -4.94 21.16 -7.81
CA GLU A 24 -5.30 22.60 -7.88
C GLU A 24 -6.59 22.91 -7.12
N LYS A 25 -7.53 21.97 -7.10
CA LYS A 25 -8.79 22.08 -6.37
C LYS A 25 -8.73 21.59 -4.92
N ASN A 26 -7.55 21.20 -4.44
CA ASN A 26 -7.34 20.59 -3.13
C ASN A 26 -8.24 19.36 -2.86
N ILE A 27 -8.58 18.60 -3.91
CA ILE A 27 -9.35 17.37 -3.76
C ILE A 27 -8.38 16.26 -3.33
N PRO A 28 -8.60 15.59 -2.18
CA PRO A 28 -7.75 14.51 -1.71
C PRO A 28 -7.66 13.36 -2.72
N ILE A 29 -6.44 12.85 -2.93
CA ILE A 29 -6.16 11.72 -3.81
C ILE A 29 -5.53 10.63 -2.97
N ILE A 30 -6.21 9.49 -2.87
CA ILE A 30 -5.80 8.36 -2.05
C ILE A 30 -5.63 7.09 -2.88
N SER A 31 -4.92 6.10 -2.34
CA SER A 31 -4.85 4.75 -2.92
C SER A 31 -6.10 3.93 -2.55
N GLU A 32 -6.34 2.86 -3.28
CA GLU A 32 -7.38 1.87 -2.95
C GLU A 32 -7.10 1.21 -1.59
N ILE A 33 -5.84 1.03 -1.24
CA ILE A 33 -5.40 0.46 0.04
C ILE A 33 -5.77 1.40 1.20
N GLU A 34 -5.50 2.71 1.05
CA GLU A 34 -5.90 3.74 2.00
C GLU A 34 -7.41 3.75 2.21
N PHE A 35 -8.17 3.73 1.11
CA PHE A 35 -9.63 3.70 1.17
C PHE A 35 -10.15 2.46 1.91
N ALA A 36 -9.69 1.27 1.50
CA ALA A 36 -10.15 0.01 2.07
C ALA A 36 -9.79 -0.16 3.55
N GLY A 37 -8.61 0.32 3.95
CA GLY A 37 -8.13 0.24 5.33
C GLY A 37 -9.07 0.89 6.35
N ARG A 38 -9.87 1.87 5.94
CA ARG A 38 -10.85 2.56 6.79
C ARG A 38 -12.04 1.68 7.19
N TYR A 39 -12.29 0.59 6.45
CA TYR A 39 -13.49 -0.25 6.58
C TYR A 39 -13.21 -1.63 7.14
N THR A 40 -12.01 -1.88 7.65
CA THR A 40 -11.66 -3.18 8.25
C THR A 40 -10.88 -2.99 9.55
N ARG A 41 -11.00 -3.98 10.43
CA ARG A 41 -10.20 -4.08 11.67
C ARG A 41 -9.17 -5.20 11.61
N ALA A 42 -9.03 -5.85 10.47
CA ALA A 42 -8.04 -6.89 10.26
C ALA A 42 -6.62 -6.34 10.44
N ARG A 43 -5.71 -7.17 10.92
CA ARG A 43 -4.31 -6.80 11.06
C ARG A 43 -3.61 -6.81 9.70
N MET A 44 -2.91 -5.74 9.38
CA MET A 44 -2.24 -5.51 8.11
C MET A 44 -0.77 -5.90 8.20
N ILE A 45 -0.36 -6.89 7.40
CA ILE A 45 1.03 -7.32 7.21
C ILE A 45 1.46 -6.82 5.84
N CYS A 46 2.23 -5.76 5.80
CA CYS A 46 2.56 -5.03 4.57
C CYS A 46 4.01 -5.26 4.18
N ILE A 47 4.23 -5.56 2.91
CA ILE A 47 5.55 -5.88 2.37
C ILE A 47 5.87 -4.96 1.21
N THR A 48 7.01 -4.26 1.29
CA THR A 48 7.55 -3.44 0.22
C THR A 48 9.03 -3.71 0.01
N GLY A 49 9.61 -3.09 -0.98
CA GLY A 49 11.01 -3.24 -1.38
C GLY A 49 11.18 -3.02 -2.88
N SER A 50 12.40 -2.97 -3.37
CA SER A 50 12.65 -2.98 -4.82
C SER A 50 12.46 -4.38 -5.37
N ASN A 51 13.06 -5.39 -4.76
CA ASN A 51 13.06 -6.78 -5.22
C ASN A 51 12.54 -7.72 -4.13
N GLY A 52 11.98 -8.88 -4.54
CA GLY A 52 11.57 -9.95 -3.64
C GLY A 52 10.17 -9.80 -3.02
N LYS A 53 9.48 -8.69 -3.25
CA LYS A 53 8.16 -8.42 -2.69
C LYS A 53 7.17 -9.56 -2.89
N THR A 54 6.93 -9.95 -4.13
CA THR A 54 5.92 -10.96 -4.49
C THR A 54 6.23 -12.31 -3.85
N THR A 55 7.49 -12.74 -3.89
CA THR A 55 7.91 -14.01 -3.27
C THR A 55 7.67 -14.01 -1.77
N THR A 56 8.09 -12.95 -1.07
CA THR A 56 7.91 -12.82 0.37
C THR A 56 6.43 -12.71 0.75
N THR A 57 5.65 -11.94 -0.02
CA THR A 57 4.21 -11.78 0.21
C THR A 57 3.47 -13.12 0.06
N LEU A 58 3.74 -13.85 -1.01
CA LEU A 58 3.11 -15.15 -1.26
C LEU A 58 3.53 -16.19 -0.22
N LEU A 59 4.80 -16.20 0.20
CA LEU A 59 5.30 -17.11 1.23
C LEU A 59 4.64 -16.80 2.59
N THR A 60 4.60 -15.53 2.98
CA THR A 60 3.94 -15.10 4.23
C THR A 60 2.45 -15.49 4.23
N TYR A 61 1.74 -15.20 3.13
CA TYR A 61 0.36 -15.62 2.98
C TYR A 61 0.19 -17.13 3.08
N HIS A 62 1.05 -17.91 2.40
CA HIS A 62 1.02 -19.37 2.44
C HIS A 62 1.20 -19.91 3.87
N ILE A 63 2.18 -19.39 4.61
CA ILE A 63 2.45 -19.81 5.99
C ILE A 63 1.23 -19.55 6.88
N LEU A 64 0.68 -18.34 6.85
CA LEU A 64 -0.47 -17.99 7.69
C LEU A 64 -1.72 -18.80 7.33
N LYS A 65 -1.96 -18.99 6.03
CA LYS A 65 -3.07 -19.81 5.56
C LYS A 65 -2.91 -21.29 5.94
N SER A 66 -1.70 -21.84 5.86
CA SER A 66 -1.41 -23.21 6.25
C SER A 66 -1.52 -23.41 7.77
N ALA A 67 -1.32 -22.36 8.55
CA ALA A 67 -1.58 -22.34 9.99
C ALA A 67 -3.07 -22.24 10.35
N GLY A 68 -3.98 -22.21 9.36
CA GLY A 68 -5.41 -22.15 9.58
C GLY A 68 -5.98 -20.76 9.87
N LEU A 69 -5.20 -19.70 9.68
CA LEU A 69 -5.65 -18.33 9.92
C LEU A 69 -6.57 -17.85 8.79
N LYS A 70 -7.56 -17.02 9.14
CA LYS A 70 -8.40 -16.29 8.17
C LYS A 70 -7.62 -15.13 7.59
N VAL A 71 -6.93 -15.36 6.48
CA VAL A 71 -6.02 -14.40 5.86
C VAL A 71 -6.37 -14.13 4.41
N GLY A 72 -6.40 -12.85 4.03
CA GLY A 72 -6.54 -12.36 2.66
C GLY A 72 -5.18 -11.97 2.06
N LEU A 73 -5.08 -12.06 0.74
CA LEU A 73 -3.92 -11.62 -0.05
C LEU A 73 -4.34 -10.46 -0.95
N ALA A 74 -3.69 -9.31 -0.82
CA ALA A 74 -4.09 -8.09 -1.49
C ALA A 74 -2.90 -7.21 -1.93
N GLY A 75 -3.21 -6.11 -2.59
CA GLY A 75 -2.24 -5.11 -3.04
C GLY A 75 -1.82 -5.29 -4.48
N ASN A 76 -0.52 -5.21 -4.75
CA ASN A 76 0.03 -5.38 -6.11
C ASN A 76 -0.06 -6.82 -6.62
N VAL A 77 -0.27 -7.77 -5.72
CA VAL A 77 -0.55 -9.19 -5.98
C VAL A 77 -1.82 -9.60 -5.23
N GLY A 78 -2.53 -10.60 -5.74
CA GLY A 78 -3.78 -11.05 -5.15
C GLY A 78 -5.02 -10.33 -5.70
N LYS A 79 -6.01 -10.08 -4.83
CA LYS A 79 -7.25 -9.37 -5.17
C LYS A 79 -7.25 -7.98 -4.56
N SER A 80 -8.10 -7.10 -5.11
CA SER A 80 -8.36 -5.78 -4.51
C SER A 80 -8.67 -5.90 -3.02
N LEU A 81 -8.01 -5.08 -2.19
CA LEU A 81 -8.27 -5.04 -0.76
C LEU A 81 -9.73 -4.60 -0.49
N ALA A 82 -10.20 -3.57 -1.20
CA ALA A 82 -11.55 -3.05 -1.04
C ALA A 82 -12.61 -4.10 -1.37
N LEU A 83 -12.41 -4.89 -2.43
CA LEU A 83 -13.31 -5.99 -2.75
C LEU A 83 -13.35 -7.04 -1.64
N GLN A 84 -12.18 -7.42 -1.12
CA GLN A 84 -12.12 -8.41 -0.04
C GLN A 84 -12.72 -7.90 1.26
N VAL A 85 -12.46 -6.65 1.62
CA VAL A 85 -13.07 -6.00 2.80
C VAL A 85 -14.60 -5.97 2.69
N ALA A 86 -15.13 -5.75 1.49
CA ALA A 86 -16.58 -5.72 1.26
C ALA A 86 -17.24 -7.11 1.23
N THR A 87 -16.49 -8.18 0.94
CA THR A 87 -17.09 -9.51 0.63
C THR A 87 -16.56 -10.65 1.51
N CYS A 88 -15.52 -10.43 2.28
CA CYS A 88 -14.85 -11.44 3.09
C CYS A 88 -14.67 -10.95 4.53
N ASP A 89 -14.61 -11.90 5.47
CA ASP A 89 -14.32 -11.64 6.89
C ASP A 89 -12.97 -12.29 7.23
N TYR A 90 -11.91 -11.54 7.00
CA TYR A 90 -10.54 -11.94 7.34
C TYR A 90 -10.03 -11.24 8.59
N ASP A 91 -9.24 -11.96 9.40
CA ASP A 91 -8.56 -11.42 10.59
C ASP A 91 -7.24 -10.75 10.24
N TYR A 92 -6.65 -11.16 9.11
CA TYR A 92 -5.35 -10.70 8.61
C TYR A 92 -5.39 -10.43 7.12
N TYR A 93 -4.63 -9.44 6.68
CA TYR A 93 -4.29 -9.24 5.27
C TYR A 93 -2.78 -9.21 5.09
N VAL A 94 -2.28 -9.98 4.13
CA VAL A 94 -0.90 -9.85 3.62
C VAL A 94 -0.96 -9.02 2.35
N ILE A 95 -0.27 -7.89 2.35
CA ILE A 95 -0.42 -6.84 1.33
C ILE A 95 0.93 -6.52 0.71
N GLU A 96 1.06 -6.76 -0.60
CA GLU A 96 2.20 -6.26 -1.36
C GLU A 96 1.98 -4.80 -1.71
N LEU A 97 2.91 -3.92 -1.32
CA LEU A 97 2.84 -2.49 -1.59
C LEU A 97 3.96 -2.03 -2.53
N SER A 98 3.58 -1.42 -3.64
CA SER A 98 4.49 -0.64 -4.47
C SER A 98 4.71 0.76 -3.87
N SER A 99 5.81 1.41 -4.23
CA SER A 99 6.05 2.81 -3.84
C SER A 99 4.92 3.74 -4.31
N PHE A 100 4.35 3.49 -5.49
CA PHE A 100 3.24 4.29 -6.04
C PHE A 100 1.93 4.18 -5.24
N GLN A 101 1.69 3.04 -4.59
CA GLN A 101 0.56 2.90 -3.67
C GLN A 101 0.86 3.66 -2.38
N LEU A 102 2.07 3.53 -1.83
CA LEU A 102 2.52 4.21 -0.62
C LEU A 102 2.47 5.74 -0.75
N ASP A 103 2.72 6.31 -1.94
CA ASP A 103 2.66 7.75 -2.19
C ASP A 103 1.29 8.36 -1.89
N ASN A 104 0.21 7.57 -2.00
CA ASN A 104 -1.16 8.00 -1.75
C ASN A 104 -1.78 7.26 -0.55
N MET A 105 -0.96 7.00 0.48
CA MET A 105 -1.37 6.44 1.77
C MET A 105 -1.01 7.43 2.88
N TYR A 106 -1.98 7.79 3.71
CA TYR A 106 -1.87 8.87 4.70
C TYR A 106 -2.15 8.40 6.12
N ASP A 107 -3.31 7.78 6.35
CA ASP A 107 -3.79 7.33 7.66
C ASP A 107 -3.71 5.81 7.81
N PHE A 108 -3.49 5.09 6.70
CA PHE A 108 -3.36 3.64 6.71
C PHE A 108 -2.21 3.20 7.62
N LYS A 109 -2.47 2.17 8.43
CA LYS A 109 -1.51 1.62 9.38
C LYS A 109 -1.14 0.19 9.01
N ALA A 110 0.15 -0.07 8.84
CA ALA A 110 0.70 -1.41 8.76
C ALA A 110 1.02 -1.90 10.18
N HIS A 111 0.34 -2.93 10.67
CA HIS A 111 0.66 -3.52 11.98
C HIS A 111 2.00 -4.27 11.98
N ILE A 112 2.32 -4.88 10.83
CA ILE A 112 3.65 -5.42 10.57
C ILE A 112 4.09 -4.87 9.22
N ALA A 113 5.16 -4.10 9.19
CA ALA A 113 5.76 -3.54 7.99
C ALA A 113 7.09 -4.23 7.70
N ILE A 114 7.26 -4.72 6.48
CA ILE A 114 8.49 -5.39 6.01
C ILE A 114 9.05 -4.60 4.84
N LEU A 115 10.29 -4.10 4.99
CA LEU A 115 11.04 -3.42 3.95
C LEU A 115 12.24 -4.27 3.55
N LEU A 116 12.12 -5.03 2.48
CA LEU A 116 13.12 -6.03 2.07
C LEU A 116 14.45 -5.43 1.64
N ASN A 117 14.40 -4.42 0.79
CA ASN A 117 15.57 -3.76 0.23
C ASN A 117 15.17 -2.50 -0.52
N ILE A 118 16.15 -1.60 -0.74
CA ILE A 118 15.98 -0.43 -1.58
C ILE A 118 17.18 -0.36 -2.55
N THR A 119 16.91 -0.58 -3.84
CA THR A 119 17.86 -0.42 -4.93
C THR A 119 17.25 0.49 -5.99
N PRO A 120 18.03 1.24 -6.78
CA PRO A 120 17.47 2.15 -7.79
C PRO A 120 16.49 1.45 -8.72
N ASP A 121 15.25 1.95 -8.74
CA ASP A 121 14.17 1.46 -9.59
C ASP A 121 13.15 2.58 -9.78
N HIS A 122 12.52 2.65 -10.97
CA HIS A 122 11.47 3.62 -11.28
C HIS A 122 11.82 5.09 -10.94
N LEU A 123 13.09 5.47 -10.99
CA LEU A 123 13.53 6.82 -10.59
C LEU A 123 12.94 7.93 -11.47
N ASP A 124 12.49 7.62 -12.68
CA ASP A 124 11.74 8.52 -13.56
C ASP A 124 10.43 9.05 -12.93
N ARG A 125 9.88 8.33 -11.94
CA ARG A 125 8.69 8.71 -11.17
C ARG A 125 9.03 9.53 -9.92
N TYR A 126 10.31 9.62 -9.57
CA TYR A 126 10.84 10.27 -8.36
C TYR A 126 11.87 11.36 -8.68
N ASP A 127 11.67 12.06 -9.80
CA ASP A 127 12.55 13.16 -10.27
C ASP A 127 14.02 12.72 -10.39
N TYR A 128 14.27 11.45 -10.67
CA TYR A 128 15.60 10.82 -10.71
C TYR A 128 16.38 10.94 -9.39
N LYS A 129 15.68 11.17 -8.27
CA LYS A 129 16.27 11.28 -6.94
C LYS A 129 16.01 10.04 -6.13
N MET A 130 17.08 9.36 -5.73
CA MET A 130 17.00 8.16 -4.90
C MET A 130 16.33 8.44 -3.55
N GLU A 131 16.55 9.60 -2.97
CA GLU A 131 15.97 10.05 -1.71
C GLU A 131 14.43 10.03 -1.75
N ASN A 132 13.83 10.57 -2.82
CA ASN A 132 12.37 10.57 -2.98
C ASN A 132 11.79 9.14 -3.04
N TYR A 133 12.52 8.22 -3.67
CA TYR A 133 12.13 6.81 -3.74
C TYR A 133 12.26 6.10 -2.39
N VAL A 134 13.31 6.40 -1.63
CA VAL A 134 13.49 5.93 -0.24
C VAL A 134 12.35 6.42 0.63
N ASP A 135 12.08 7.74 0.61
CA ASP A 135 11.00 8.35 1.39
C ASP A 135 9.63 7.74 1.07
N ALA A 136 9.35 7.48 -0.22
CA ALA A 136 8.12 6.81 -0.63
C ALA A 136 7.97 5.42 0.03
N LYS A 137 9.05 4.62 0.10
CA LYS A 137 9.01 3.29 0.72
C LYS A 137 8.88 3.35 2.24
N PHE A 138 9.53 4.32 2.90
CA PHE A 138 9.44 4.48 4.34
C PHE A 138 8.06 4.96 4.81
N ARG A 139 7.18 5.40 3.92
CA ARG A 139 5.77 5.66 4.26
C ARG A 139 5.05 4.44 4.83
N ILE A 140 5.54 3.23 4.59
CA ILE A 140 4.97 1.99 5.12
C ILE A 140 4.90 1.98 6.66
N ILE A 141 5.81 2.69 7.33
CA ILE A 141 5.86 2.76 8.81
C ILE A 141 5.23 4.04 9.38
N ARG A 142 4.68 4.91 8.53
CA ARG A 142 4.29 6.28 8.89
C ARG A 142 3.36 6.38 10.11
N ASN A 143 2.42 5.44 10.24
CA ASN A 143 1.40 5.45 11.29
C ASN A 143 1.59 4.30 12.29
N GLN A 144 2.76 3.67 12.31
CA GLN A 144 3.09 2.65 13.31
C GLN A 144 3.27 3.27 14.70
N THR A 145 2.91 2.50 15.70
CA THR A 145 3.10 2.79 17.12
C THR A 145 4.04 1.74 17.73
N GLU A 146 4.35 1.84 18.99
CA GLU A 146 5.17 0.86 19.73
C GLU A 146 4.56 -0.55 19.80
N ASP A 147 3.26 -0.69 19.52
CA ASP A 147 2.58 -1.99 19.42
C ASP A 147 2.75 -2.67 18.06
N ASP A 148 3.35 -2.00 17.09
CA ASP A 148 3.52 -2.47 15.72
C ASP A 148 4.98 -2.91 15.46
N ALA A 149 5.19 -3.70 14.42
CA ALA A 149 6.52 -4.22 14.10
C ALA A 149 7.04 -3.70 12.76
N PHE A 150 8.33 -3.34 12.72
CA PHE A 150 9.07 -3.03 11.50
C PHE A 150 10.25 -3.99 11.34
N ILE A 151 10.39 -4.59 10.13
CA ILE A 151 11.40 -5.59 9.77
C ILE A 151 12.13 -5.14 8.50
#